data_604b87238b5d6d7697ad5904cfc073e4
#
_entry.id   604b87238b5d6d7697ad5904cfc073e4
#
_cell.length_a   1.000
_cell.length_b   1.000
_cell.length_c   1.000
_cell.angle_alpha   90.00
_cell.angle_beta   90.00
_cell.angle_gamma   90.00
#
_symmetry.space_group_name_H-M   'P 1'
#
loop_
_entity.id
_entity.type
_entity.pdbx_description
1 polymer ?
#
loop_
_entity_poly.entity_id
_entity_poly.type
_entity_poly.pdbx_seq_one_letter_code
_entity_poly.pdbx_strand_id
1 'polypeptide(L)'
;MTLSLISAEVITKRYGKLVAVDEVSLSVSAGEIYALVGANGAGKSTLIRAIVGISDPDSGQVMICGENLAHQLPATKRHIGYLPEELIFYDQLTGVEYLRLVAGLKEADSAHIESEIQFFELSRVADKLVGGYSLGMRKKLGLAAALLGSPEVLVLDEPLNGLDVEMMRKLRLRLQAEREKERAILISSHVMSFVERISDRVGIMRAGRLVAEGSPAELRATTGLEAAPFEDVFFQLAG
;
A
#
# COMPACT_ATOMS: atom_id res chain seq x y z
N MET A 1 -22.14 7.96 -7.98
CA MET A 1 -20.85 8.49 -7.50
C MET A 1 -20.20 7.37 -6.69
N THR A 2 -19.03 6.90 -7.10
CA THR A 2 -18.30 5.85 -6.37
C THR A 2 -17.77 6.46 -5.07
N LEU A 3 -17.95 5.77 -3.95
CA LEU A 3 -17.52 6.26 -2.63
C LEU A 3 -15.99 6.22 -2.56
N SER A 4 -15.36 7.37 -2.29
CA SER A 4 -13.92 7.40 -2.01
C SER A 4 -13.67 6.89 -0.58
N LEU A 5 -12.85 5.85 -0.46
CA LEU A 5 -12.45 5.30 0.85
C LEU A 5 -11.12 5.88 1.35
N ILE A 6 -10.29 6.41 0.45
CA ILE A 6 -9.10 7.20 0.78
C ILE A 6 -9.25 8.55 0.09
N SER A 7 -9.14 9.65 0.83
CA SER A 7 -8.99 10.99 0.28
C SER A 7 -7.85 11.70 1.02
N ALA A 8 -6.83 12.10 0.26
CA ALA A 8 -5.75 12.96 0.72
C ALA A 8 -5.88 14.29 -0.02
N GLU A 9 -6.04 15.39 0.71
CA GLU A 9 -6.33 16.71 0.14
C GLU A 9 -5.23 17.70 0.50
N VAL A 10 -4.52 18.17 -0.53
CA VAL A 10 -3.47 19.19 -0.47
C VAL A 10 -2.42 18.89 0.62
N ILE A 11 -1.96 17.63 0.64
CA ILE A 11 -1.01 17.17 1.65
C ILE A 11 0.36 17.80 1.41
N THR A 12 0.89 18.46 2.44
CA THR A 12 2.27 18.92 2.48
C THR A 12 2.98 18.32 3.68
N LYS A 13 4.20 17.82 3.45
CA LYS A 13 5.09 17.32 4.52
C LYS A 13 6.52 17.78 4.32
N ARG A 14 7.10 18.33 5.39
CA ARG A 14 8.46 18.87 5.41
C ARG A 14 9.31 18.17 6.46
N TYR A 15 10.59 18.03 6.16
CA TYR A 15 11.62 17.61 7.11
C TYR A 15 12.74 18.67 7.10
N GLY A 16 12.69 19.58 8.05
CA GLY A 16 13.56 20.76 8.06
C GLY A 16 13.34 21.62 6.79
N LYS A 17 14.35 21.74 5.94
CA LYS A 17 14.28 22.50 4.67
C LYS A 17 13.75 21.67 3.49
N LEU A 18 13.70 20.35 3.62
CA LEU A 18 13.24 19.46 2.56
C LEU A 18 11.71 19.40 2.56
N VAL A 19 11.10 19.75 1.43
CA VAL A 19 9.66 19.50 1.18
C VAL A 19 9.56 18.10 0.56
N ALA A 20 9.19 17.12 1.38
CA ALA A 20 9.12 15.71 0.94
C ALA A 20 7.81 15.39 0.21
N VAL A 21 6.72 16.10 0.55
CA VAL A 21 5.42 16.08 -0.15
C VAL A 21 4.95 17.52 -0.27
N ASP A 22 4.54 17.94 -1.45
CA ASP A 22 4.22 19.32 -1.77
C ASP A 22 2.88 19.41 -2.47
N GLU A 23 1.84 19.76 -1.68
CA GLU A 23 0.46 19.98 -2.10
C GLU A 23 -0.15 18.80 -2.91
N VAL A 24 0.13 17.57 -2.49
CA VAL A 24 -0.39 16.38 -3.17
C VAL A 24 -1.83 16.11 -2.77
N SER A 25 -2.68 15.93 -3.78
CA SER A 25 -4.05 15.42 -3.60
C SER A 25 -4.22 14.12 -4.39
N LEU A 26 -4.82 13.10 -3.78
CA LEU A 26 -5.25 11.88 -4.43
C LEU A 26 -6.47 11.28 -3.73
N SER A 27 -7.21 10.46 -4.44
CA SER A 27 -8.31 9.69 -3.88
C SER A 27 -8.28 8.26 -4.39
N VAL A 28 -8.76 7.31 -3.57
CA VAL A 28 -8.96 5.91 -4.00
C VAL A 28 -10.37 5.50 -3.64
N SER A 29 -11.10 5.04 -4.63
CA SER A 29 -12.49 4.63 -4.50
C SER A 29 -12.63 3.18 -4.00
N ALA A 30 -13.82 2.84 -3.51
CA ALA A 30 -14.19 1.46 -3.30
C ALA A 30 -14.06 0.66 -4.61
N GLY A 31 -13.47 -0.53 -4.54
CA GLY A 31 -13.22 -1.37 -5.71
C GLY A 31 -12.16 -0.85 -6.67
N GLU A 32 -11.23 0.00 -6.20
CA GLU A 32 -10.15 0.57 -7.01
C GLU A 32 -8.78 0.13 -6.50
N ILE A 33 -7.87 -0.21 -7.43
CA ILE A 33 -6.44 -0.35 -7.18
C ILE A 33 -5.73 0.87 -7.76
N TYR A 34 -5.20 1.70 -6.89
CA TYR A 34 -4.40 2.87 -7.22
C TYR A 34 -2.91 2.58 -6.99
N ALA A 35 -2.09 2.74 -8.02
CA ALA A 35 -0.65 2.60 -7.89
C ALA A 35 0.03 3.98 -7.81
N LEU A 36 0.83 4.18 -6.78
CA LEU A 36 1.68 5.36 -6.61
C LEU A 36 3.11 5.00 -7.05
N VAL A 37 3.55 5.56 -8.16
CA VAL A 37 4.88 5.28 -8.73
C VAL A 37 5.78 6.51 -8.71
N GLY A 38 7.08 6.30 -8.75
CA GLY A 38 8.06 7.38 -8.72
C GLY A 38 9.44 6.86 -8.35
N ALA A 39 10.48 7.61 -8.65
CA ALA A 39 11.85 7.28 -8.27
C ALA A 39 12.01 7.22 -6.73
N ASN A 40 13.12 6.62 -6.27
CA ASN A 40 13.48 6.67 -4.85
C ASN A 40 13.65 8.13 -4.42
N GLY A 41 13.08 8.47 -3.27
CA GLY A 41 13.07 9.87 -2.77
C GLY A 41 12.00 10.76 -3.42
N ALA A 42 11.12 10.26 -4.29
CA ALA A 42 10.03 11.06 -4.87
C ALA A 42 8.95 11.50 -3.86
N GLY A 43 8.96 10.95 -2.64
CA GLY A 43 8.01 11.31 -1.58
C GLY A 43 6.92 10.27 -1.32
N LYS A 44 6.89 9.13 -2.05
CA LYS A 44 5.85 8.09 -1.95
C LYS A 44 5.62 7.60 -0.53
N SER A 45 6.65 7.06 0.13
CA SER A 45 6.53 6.51 1.49
C SER A 45 6.20 7.59 2.52
N THR A 46 6.61 8.85 2.29
CA THR A 46 6.22 9.99 3.13
C THR A 46 4.72 10.27 3.01
N LEU A 47 4.18 10.30 1.78
CA LEU A 47 2.74 10.47 1.53
C LEU A 47 1.94 9.30 2.11
N ILE A 48 2.40 8.06 1.90
CA ILE A 48 1.77 6.85 2.46
C ILE A 48 1.73 6.92 3.99
N ARG A 49 2.81 7.30 4.66
CA ARG A 49 2.83 7.46 6.12
C ARG A 49 1.85 8.52 6.62
N ALA A 50 1.63 9.58 5.86
CA ALA A 50 0.59 10.57 6.17
C ALA A 50 -0.82 9.97 5.99
N ILE A 51 -1.07 9.24 4.90
CA ILE A 51 -2.36 8.60 4.61
C ILE A 51 -2.75 7.57 5.68
N VAL A 52 -1.78 6.81 6.23
CA VAL A 52 -2.07 5.81 7.27
C VAL A 52 -1.96 6.37 8.71
N GLY A 53 -1.71 7.67 8.88
CA GLY A 53 -1.62 8.32 10.19
C GLY A 53 -0.44 7.89 11.04
N ILE A 54 0.70 7.59 10.42
CA ILE A 54 2.00 7.38 11.10
C ILE A 54 2.74 8.70 11.27
N SER A 55 2.54 9.63 10.33
CA SER A 55 3.14 10.95 10.36
C SER A 55 2.08 11.99 10.02
N ASP A 56 1.89 12.97 10.90
CA ASP A 56 0.96 14.06 10.61
C ASP A 56 1.50 14.92 9.45
N PRO A 57 0.65 15.29 8.48
CA PRO A 57 1.02 16.29 7.48
C PRO A 57 1.19 17.66 8.14
N ASP A 58 2.03 18.52 7.54
CA ASP A 58 2.16 19.92 8.00
C ASP A 58 0.99 20.79 7.55
N SER A 59 0.34 20.41 6.42
CA SER A 59 -0.94 20.96 5.96
C SER A 59 -1.69 19.95 5.11
N GLY A 60 -2.99 20.20 4.91
CA GLY A 60 -3.92 19.31 4.24
C GLY A 60 -4.66 18.39 5.21
N GLN A 61 -5.46 17.50 4.69
CA GLN A 61 -6.23 16.53 5.49
C GLN A 61 -6.33 15.16 4.80
N VAL A 62 -6.50 14.14 5.63
CA VAL A 62 -6.73 12.77 5.16
C VAL A 62 -8.05 12.27 5.70
N MET A 63 -8.88 11.74 4.80
CA MET A 63 -10.13 11.06 5.13
C MET A 63 -9.99 9.57 4.79
N ILE A 64 -10.38 8.72 5.70
CA ILE A 64 -10.45 7.26 5.51
C ILE A 64 -11.89 6.82 5.82
N CYS A 65 -12.54 6.16 4.88
CA CYS A 65 -13.94 5.72 5.00
C CYS A 65 -14.90 6.87 5.40
N GLY A 66 -14.61 8.11 4.95
CA GLY A 66 -15.40 9.30 5.28
C GLY A 66 -15.07 9.93 6.64
N GLU A 67 -14.11 9.39 7.40
CA GLU A 67 -13.68 9.90 8.69
C GLU A 67 -12.34 10.64 8.59
N ASN A 68 -12.26 11.81 9.24
CA ASN A 68 -11.00 12.57 9.29
C ASN A 68 -10.00 11.87 10.22
N LEU A 69 -8.87 11.47 9.65
CA LEU A 69 -7.85 10.69 10.34
C LEU A 69 -7.28 11.43 11.57
N ALA A 70 -7.13 12.76 11.51
CA ALA A 70 -6.59 13.55 12.61
C ALA A 70 -7.49 13.56 13.86
N HIS A 71 -8.80 13.38 13.70
CA HIS A 71 -9.76 13.48 14.81
C HIS A 71 -10.19 12.13 15.39
N GLN A 72 -10.08 11.05 14.62
CA GLN A 72 -10.61 9.72 14.99
C GLN A 72 -9.56 8.60 14.83
N LEU A 73 -8.30 8.91 15.04
CA LEU A 73 -7.16 8.05 14.73
C LEU A 73 -7.28 6.58 15.17
N PRO A 74 -7.70 6.24 16.41
CA PRO A 74 -7.80 4.83 16.83
C PRO A 74 -8.90 4.06 16.10
N ALA A 75 -10.07 4.67 15.90
CA ALA A 75 -11.20 4.02 15.22
C ALA A 75 -10.90 3.83 13.73
N THR A 76 -10.44 4.89 13.08
CA THR A 76 -10.13 4.93 11.64
C THR A 76 -9.03 3.93 11.26
N LYS A 77 -8.04 3.71 12.14
CA LYS A 77 -6.96 2.74 11.89
C LYS A 77 -7.42 1.29 11.78
N ARG A 78 -8.58 0.92 12.32
CA ARG A 78 -9.14 -0.44 12.19
C ARG A 78 -9.53 -0.75 10.75
N HIS A 79 -9.91 0.28 9.98
CA HIS A 79 -10.26 0.14 8.57
C HIS A 79 -9.05 -0.07 7.66
N ILE A 80 -7.83 0.16 8.19
CA ILE A 80 -6.59 0.15 7.39
C ILE A 80 -5.81 -1.13 7.59
N GLY A 81 -5.53 -1.83 6.49
CA GLY A 81 -4.47 -2.81 6.39
C GLY A 81 -3.21 -2.15 5.82
N TYR A 82 -2.13 -2.12 6.58
CA TYR A 82 -0.91 -1.44 6.16
C TYR A 82 0.29 -2.36 6.15
N LEU A 83 1.02 -2.34 5.03
CA LEU A 83 2.35 -2.93 4.88
C LEU A 83 3.36 -1.81 4.66
N PRO A 84 4.27 -1.54 5.60
CA PRO A 84 5.37 -0.60 5.37
C PRO A 84 6.45 -1.19 4.44
N GLU A 85 7.24 -0.31 3.81
CA GLU A 85 8.42 -0.72 3.04
C GLU A 85 9.44 -1.42 3.95
N GLU A 86 9.79 -0.77 5.09
CA GLU A 86 10.65 -1.35 6.12
C GLU A 86 9.81 -2.07 7.18
N LEU A 87 10.09 -3.35 7.35
CA LEU A 87 9.36 -4.22 8.27
C LEU A 87 10.09 -4.32 9.61
N ILE A 88 9.46 -3.81 10.65
CA ILE A 88 9.93 -3.95 12.03
C ILE A 88 8.99 -4.91 12.76
N PHE A 89 9.54 -5.96 13.32
CA PHE A 89 8.82 -6.98 14.09
C PHE A 89 9.38 -7.10 15.51
N TYR A 90 8.59 -7.69 16.38
CA TYR A 90 9.07 -8.18 17.68
C TYR A 90 9.76 -9.53 17.45
N ASP A 91 11.07 -9.52 17.38
CA ASP A 91 11.90 -10.70 17.00
C ASP A 91 11.72 -11.90 17.95
N GLN A 92 11.24 -11.67 19.18
CA GLN A 92 10.96 -12.68 20.19
C GLN A 92 9.57 -13.34 20.06
N LEU A 93 8.70 -12.83 19.21
CA LEU A 93 7.42 -13.48 18.92
C LEU A 93 7.60 -14.49 17.79
N THR A 94 6.81 -15.54 17.83
CA THR A 94 6.60 -16.44 16.69
C THR A 94 5.69 -15.75 15.66
N GLY A 95 5.68 -16.24 14.41
CA GLY A 95 4.82 -15.70 13.37
C GLY A 95 3.34 -15.74 13.77
N VAL A 96 2.90 -16.85 14.38
CA VAL A 96 1.51 -16.99 14.82
C VAL A 96 1.16 -16.06 16.00
N GLU A 97 2.09 -15.87 16.93
CA GLU A 97 1.90 -14.93 18.05
C GLU A 97 1.83 -13.48 17.54
N TYR A 98 2.68 -13.13 16.59
CA TYR A 98 2.62 -11.81 15.95
C TYR A 98 1.27 -11.57 15.25
N LEU A 99 0.76 -12.54 14.48
CA LEU A 99 -0.54 -12.41 13.83
C LEU A 99 -1.70 -12.35 14.84
N ARG A 100 -1.62 -13.09 15.96
CA ARG A 100 -2.60 -12.99 17.07
C ARG A 100 -2.58 -11.60 17.73
N LEU A 101 -1.39 -11.03 17.92
CA LEU A 101 -1.25 -9.67 18.44
C LEU A 101 -1.92 -8.66 17.50
N VAL A 102 -1.65 -8.75 16.19
CA VAL A 102 -2.27 -7.84 15.19
C VAL A 102 -3.78 -8.04 15.12
N ALA A 103 -4.27 -9.28 15.14
CA ALA A 103 -5.71 -9.59 15.16
C ALA A 103 -6.40 -8.99 16.41
N GLY A 104 -5.76 -9.11 17.58
CA GLY A 104 -6.28 -8.51 18.82
C GLY A 104 -6.34 -6.98 18.78
N LEU A 105 -5.31 -6.32 18.21
CA LEU A 105 -5.30 -4.86 18.06
C LEU A 105 -6.35 -4.34 17.06
N LYS A 106 -6.67 -5.14 16.03
CA LYS A 106 -7.70 -4.83 15.03
C LYS A 106 -9.11 -5.29 15.44
N GLU A 107 -9.26 -5.98 16.58
CA GLU A 107 -10.48 -6.66 16.97
C GLU A 107 -10.99 -7.64 15.90
N ALA A 108 -10.05 -8.26 15.17
CA ALA A 108 -10.32 -9.15 14.06
C ALA A 108 -10.51 -10.59 14.55
N ASP A 109 -11.34 -11.36 13.83
CA ASP A 109 -11.51 -12.78 14.12
C ASP A 109 -10.17 -13.54 13.87
N SER A 110 -9.72 -14.22 14.92
CA SER A 110 -8.50 -15.04 14.87
C SER A 110 -8.63 -16.27 13.96
N ALA A 111 -9.86 -16.66 13.57
CA ALA A 111 -10.10 -17.75 12.62
C ALA A 111 -9.42 -17.51 11.24
N HIS A 112 -9.21 -16.25 10.86
CA HIS A 112 -8.52 -15.92 9.60
C HIS A 112 -7.00 -16.08 9.65
N ILE A 113 -6.38 -16.24 10.84
CA ILE A 113 -4.92 -16.33 10.97
C ILE A 113 -4.39 -17.56 10.22
N GLU A 114 -5.03 -18.72 10.39
CA GLU A 114 -4.58 -19.96 9.74
C GLU A 114 -4.67 -19.86 8.21
N SER A 115 -5.73 -19.27 7.67
CA SER A 115 -5.89 -19.09 6.23
C SER A 115 -4.82 -18.16 5.64
N GLU A 116 -4.44 -17.09 6.34
CA GLU A 116 -3.36 -16.20 5.90
C GLU A 116 -1.98 -16.88 5.99
N ILE A 117 -1.73 -17.66 7.06
CA ILE A 117 -0.50 -18.46 7.20
C ILE A 117 -0.36 -19.44 6.02
N GLN A 118 -1.43 -20.13 5.65
CA GLN A 118 -1.43 -21.06 4.52
C GLN A 118 -1.26 -20.34 3.19
N PHE A 119 -2.00 -19.24 2.97
CA PHE A 119 -1.91 -18.48 1.73
C PHE A 119 -0.49 -17.96 1.45
N PHE A 120 0.18 -17.44 2.48
CA PHE A 120 1.55 -16.91 2.37
C PHE A 120 2.63 -17.98 2.57
N GLU A 121 2.27 -19.28 2.63
CA GLU A 121 3.20 -20.40 2.74
C GLU A 121 4.10 -20.33 3.97
N LEU A 122 3.56 -19.86 5.08
CA LEU A 122 4.29 -19.71 6.34
C LEU A 122 4.10 -20.89 7.29
N SER A 123 3.26 -21.90 6.97
CA SER A 123 2.87 -23.01 7.88
C SER A 123 4.06 -23.74 8.50
N ARG A 124 5.18 -23.90 7.75
CA ARG A 124 6.38 -24.60 8.26
C ARG A 124 7.20 -23.78 9.25
N VAL A 125 6.96 -22.48 9.32
CA VAL A 125 7.75 -21.53 10.10
C VAL A 125 6.92 -20.69 11.06
N ALA A 126 5.61 -20.84 11.05
CA ALA A 126 4.68 -20.03 11.84
C ALA A 126 4.97 -20.07 13.35
N ASP A 127 5.45 -21.21 13.87
CA ASP A 127 5.82 -21.40 15.28
C ASP A 127 7.29 -21.07 15.58
N LYS A 128 8.07 -20.60 14.58
CA LYS A 128 9.44 -20.14 14.79
C LYS A 128 9.46 -18.64 15.10
N LEU A 129 10.48 -18.21 15.88
CA LEU A 129 10.69 -16.80 16.19
C LEU A 129 10.92 -15.97 14.91
N VAL A 130 10.25 -14.82 14.81
CA VAL A 130 10.33 -13.92 13.65
C VAL A 130 11.77 -13.38 13.46
N GLY A 131 12.57 -13.31 14.54
CA GLY A 131 13.98 -12.94 14.46
C GLY A 131 14.81 -13.85 13.52
N GLY A 132 14.39 -15.11 13.34
CA GLY A 132 15.02 -16.08 12.43
C GLY A 132 14.43 -16.10 11.00
N TYR A 133 13.47 -15.21 10.67
CA TYR A 133 12.86 -15.19 9.35
C TYR A 133 13.76 -14.52 8.31
N SER A 134 13.79 -15.09 7.09
CA SER A 134 14.38 -14.41 5.93
C SER A 134 13.58 -13.15 5.56
N LEU A 135 14.15 -12.27 4.75
CA LEU A 135 13.47 -11.07 4.25
C LEU A 135 12.13 -11.41 3.58
N GLY A 136 12.12 -12.44 2.72
CA GLY A 136 10.88 -12.88 2.05
C GLY A 136 9.84 -13.44 3.03
N MET A 137 10.26 -14.18 4.07
CA MET A 137 9.35 -14.66 5.11
C MET A 137 8.78 -13.49 5.94
N ARG A 138 9.59 -12.49 6.28
CA ARG A 138 9.16 -11.26 6.95
C ARG A 138 8.15 -10.49 6.08
N LYS A 139 8.41 -10.37 4.76
CA LYS A 139 7.46 -9.71 3.83
C LYS A 139 6.13 -10.46 3.75
N LYS A 140 6.16 -11.79 3.63
CA LYS A 140 4.97 -12.65 3.65
C LYS A 140 4.18 -12.48 4.96
N LEU A 141 4.84 -12.44 6.11
CA LEU A 141 4.21 -12.21 7.42
C LEU A 141 3.58 -10.81 7.52
N GLY A 142 4.27 -9.78 7.02
CA GLY A 142 3.74 -8.40 6.97
C GLY A 142 2.49 -8.29 6.08
N LEU A 143 2.48 -8.95 4.93
CA LEU A 143 1.32 -9.03 4.04
C LEU A 143 0.14 -9.76 4.71
N ALA A 144 0.40 -10.89 5.39
CA ALA A 144 -0.61 -11.60 6.17
C ALA A 144 -1.23 -10.67 7.24
N ALA A 145 -0.40 -9.95 7.99
CA ALA A 145 -0.85 -9.00 9.00
C ALA A 145 -1.66 -7.83 8.42
N ALA A 146 -1.27 -7.32 7.24
CA ALA A 146 -2.00 -6.25 6.57
C ALA A 146 -3.42 -6.68 6.17
N LEU A 147 -3.59 -7.94 5.71
CA LEU A 147 -4.86 -8.49 5.26
C LEU A 147 -5.78 -8.98 6.39
N LEU A 148 -5.24 -9.17 7.61
CA LEU A 148 -6.05 -9.57 8.77
C LEU A 148 -7.14 -8.54 9.08
N GLY A 149 -8.32 -9.05 9.47
CA GLY A 149 -9.46 -8.23 9.83
C GLY A 149 -10.26 -7.72 8.63
N SER A 150 -9.90 -8.16 7.42
CA SER A 150 -10.65 -7.80 6.21
C SER A 150 -10.83 -6.27 6.05
N PRO A 151 -9.76 -5.47 6.10
CA PRO A 151 -9.84 -4.01 6.12
C PRO A 151 -10.47 -3.48 4.83
N GLU A 152 -11.23 -2.38 4.90
CA GLU A 152 -11.81 -1.70 3.73
C GLU A 152 -10.75 -1.00 2.88
N VAL A 153 -9.64 -0.61 3.51
CA VAL A 153 -8.52 0.11 2.90
C VAL A 153 -7.24 -0.70 3.06
N LEU A 154 -6.59 -1.03 1.96
CA LEU A 154 -5.27 -1.64 1.93
C LEU A 154 -4.23 -0.65 1.42
N VAL A 155 -3.19 -0.39 2.21
CA VAL A 155 -2.06 0.47 1.82
C VAL A 155 -0.79 -0.36 1.90
N LEU A 156 -0.16 -0.60 0.74
CA LEU A 156 0.97 -1.50 0.62
C LEU A 156 2.17 -0.76 0.02
N ASP A 157 3.18 -0.49 0.86
CA ASP A 157 4.40 0.21 0.43
C ASP A 157 5.45 -0.82 -0.03
N GLU A 158 5.74 -0.82 -1.35
CA GLU A 158 6.67 -1.74 -2.02
C GLU A 158 6.41 -3.22 -1.67
N PRO A 159 5.19 -3.75 -1.89
CA PRO A 159 4.82 -5.08 -1.44
C PRO A 159 5.56 -6.22 -2.13
N LEU A 160 6.18 -5.97 -3.29
CA LEU A 160 6.86 -7.01 -4.09
C LEU A 160 8.28 -7.28 -3.64
N ASN A 161 8.90 -6.36 -2.91
CA ASN A 161 10.30 -6.48 -2.49
C ASN A 161 10.53 -7.74 -1.64
N GLY A 162 11.44 -8.61 -2.11
CA GLY A 162 11.78 -9.84 -1.42
C GLY A 162 10.84 -11.03 -1.66
N LEU A 163 9.81 -10.87 -2.51
CA LEU A 163 8.95 -11.98 -2.94
C LEU A 163 9.51 -12.67 -4.19
N ASP A 164 9.33 -13.97 -4.28
CA ASP A 164 9.56 -14.72 -5.50
C ASP A 164 8.43 -14.52 -6.53
N VAL A 165 8.68 -14.91 -7.77
CA VAL A 165 7.76 -14.70 -8.91
C VAL A 165 6.39 -15.38 -8.68
N GLU A 166 6.38 -16.55 -8.05
CA GLU A 166 5.14 -17.27 -7.77
C GLU A 166 4.29 -16.52 -6.74
N MET A 167 4.92 -16.04 -5.66
CA MET A 167 4.23 -15.27 -4.64
C MET A 167 3.77 -13.91 -5.17
N MET A 168 4.55 -13.22 -6.03
CA MET A 168 4.10 -12.01 -6.71
C MET A 168 2.83 -12.25 -7.54
N ARG A 169 2.76 -13.38 -8.25
CA ARG A 169 1.55 -13.77 -8.99
C ARG A 169 0.37 -14.04 -8.06
N LYS A 170 0.57 -14.78 -6.96
CA LYS A 170 -0.47 -15.04 -5.95
C LYS A 170 -0.98 -13.75 -5.32
N LEU A 171 -0.06 -12.84 -4.95
CA LEU A 171 -0.41 -11.54 -4.38
C LEU A 171 -1.25 -10.72 -5.36
N ARG A 172 -0.87 -10.66 -6.65
CA ARG A 172 -1.65 -9.98 -7.67
C ARG A 172 -3.09 -10.48 -7.73
N LEU A 173 -3.30 -11.80 -7.79
CA LEU A 173 -4.63 -12.40 -7.81
C LEU A 173 -5.41 -12.10 -6.52
N ARG A 174 -4.72 -12.12 -5.37
CA ARG A 174 -5.35 -11.77 -4.10
C ARG A 174 -5.81 -10.31 -4.08
N LEU A 175 -4.99 -9.36 -4.53
CA LEU A 175 -5.36 -7.94 -4.57
C LEU A 175 -6.53 -7.70 -5.54
N GLN A 176 -6.59 -8.39 -6.68
CA GLN A 176 -7.74 -8.34 -7.58
C GLN A 176 -9.02 -8.86 -6.89
N ALA A 177 -8.93 -9.97 -6.16
CA ALA A 177 -10.07 -10.49 -5.39
C ALA A 177 -10.49 -9.56 -4.24
N GLU A 178 -9.54 -8.84 -3.60
CA GLU A 178 -9.87 -7.83 -2.59
C GLU A 178 -10.54 -6.60 -3.22
N ARG A 179 -10.12 -6.18 -4.43
CA ARG A 179 -10.80 -5.13 -5.21
C ARG A 179 -12.25 -5.49 -5.53
N GLU A 180 -12.51 -6.75 -5.93
CA GLU A 180 -13.87 -7.24 -6.21
C GLU A 180 -14.79 -7.20 -4.98
N LYS A 181 -14.21 -7.15 -3.77
CA LYS A 181 -14.94 -6.96 -2.50
C LYS A 181 -15.12 -5.47 -2.13
N GLU A 182 -15.03 -4.57 -3.12
CA GLU A 182 -15.19 -3.12 -2.94
C GLU A 182 -14.17 -2.48 -1.98
N ARG A 183 -12.96 -3.05 -1.84
CA ARG A 183 -11.89 -2.44 -1.06
C ARG A 183 -11.11 -1.42 -1.86
N ALA A 184 -10.69 -0.32 -1.21
CA ALA A 184 -9.74 0.61 -1.78
C ALA A 184 -8.31 0.12 -1.54
N ILE A 185 -7.51 0.02 -2.59
CA ILE A 185 -6.15 -0.49 -2.51
C ILE A 185 -5.18 0.55 -3.06
N LEU A 186 -4.31 1.07 -2.19
CA LEU A 186 -3.20 1.94 -2.56
C LEU A 186 -1.91 1.14 -2.48
N ILE A 187 -1.19 1.02 -3.60
CA ILE A 187 0.11 0.36 -3.65
C ILE A 187 1.19 1.34 -4.11
N SER A 188 2.37 1.29 -3.52
CA SER A 188 3.57 1.84 -4.16
C SER A 188 4.35 0.72 -4.84
N SER A 189 4.94 0.98 -5.98
CA SER A 189 5.85 0.04 -6.63
C SER A 189 6.73 0.73 -7.67
N HIS A 190 7.92 0.20 -7.86
CA HIS A 190 8.81 0.53 -8.97
C HIS A 190 8.80 -0.53 -10.08
N VAL A 191 8.03 -1.62 -9.93
CA VAL A 191 7.88 -2.69 -10.92
C VAL A 191 6.77 -2.35 -11.89
N MET A 192 7.10 -1.60 -12.95
CA MET A 192 6.13 -1.02 -13.89
C MET A 192 5.23 -2.06 -14.57
N SER A 193 5.77 -3.25 -14.90
CA SER A 193 4.99 -4.33 -15.48
C SER A 193 3.94 -4.93 -14.54
N PHE A 194 4.16 -4.85 -13.22
CA PHE A 194 3.16 -5.23 -12.23
C PHE A 194 2.10 -4.13 -12.09
N VAL A 195 2.54 -2.88 -11.97
CA VAL A 195 1.66 -1.70 -11.89
C VAL A 195 0.67 -1.68 -13.05
N GLU A 196 1.15 -1.77 -14.28
CA GLU A 196 0.31 -1.76 -15.48
C GLU A 196 -0.77 -2.85 -15.50
N ARG A 197 -0.45 -4.04 -14.96
CA ARG A 197 -1.36 -5.20 -14.99
C ARG A 197 -2.41 -5.20 -13.90
N ILE A 198 -2.21 -4.44 -12.82
CA ILE A 198 -3.09 -4.53 -11.66
C ILE A 198 -3.89 -3.25 -11.42
N SER A 199 -3.34 -2.09 -11.80
CA SER A 199 -3.87 -0.80 -11.39
C SER A 199 -5.00 -0.33 -12.29
N ASP A 200 -6.05 0.20 -11.68
CA ASP A 200 -7.12 0.93 -12.36
C ASP A 200 -6.66 2.38 -12.65
N ARG A 201 -5.93 2.99 -11.70
CA ARG A 201 -5.27 4.30 -11.84
C ARG A 201 -3.85 4.27 -11.31
N VAL A 202 -3.03 5.14 -11.90
CA VAL A 202 -1.62 5.32 -11.54
C VAL A 202 -1.37 6.79 -11.30
N GLY A 203 -0.77 7.13 -10.17
CA GLY A 203 -0.23 8.44 -9.87
C GLY A 203 1.28 8.44 -9.95
N ILE A 204 1.86 9.36 -10.72
CA ILE A 204 3.31 9.50 -10.89
C ILE A 204 3.81 10.64 -10.01
N MET A 205 4.68 10.30 -9.05
CA MET A 205 5.31 11.27 -8.16
C MET A 205 6.73 11.61 -8.59
N ARG A 206 7.05 12.92 -8.55
CA ARG A 206 8.40 13.45 -8.73
C ARG A 206 8.63 14.64 -7.80
N ALA A 207 9.76 14.61 -7.08
CA ALA A 207 10.19 15.71 -6.19
C ALA A 207 9.06 16.20 -5.24
N GLY A 208 8.34 15.27 -4.63
CA GLY A 208 7.27 15.55 -3.68
C GLY A 208 5.92 15.91 -4.30
N ARG A 209 5.78 15.98 -5.62
CA ARG A 209 4.54 16.35 -6.32
C ARG A 209 3.98 15.22 -7.15
N LEU A 210 2.66 15.19 -7.30
CA LEU A 210 1.98 14.34 -8.27
C LEU A 210 2.04 15.05 -9.63
N VAL A 211 2.81 14.48 -10.58
CA VAL A 211 3.07 15.12 -11.89
C VAL A 211 2.17 14.60 -13.00
N ALA A 212 1.63 13.38 -12.85
CA ALA A 212 0.66 12.80 -13.76
C ALA A 212 -0.23 11.80 -13.01
N GLU A 213 -1.47 11.66 -13.46
CA GLU A 213 -2.44 10.73 -12.91
C GLU A 213 -3.41 10.29 -14.01
N GLY A 214 -3.77 9.01 -14.03
CA GLY A 214 -4.72 8.44 -14.97
C GLY A 214 -4.65 6.92 -15.00
N SER A 215 -5.53 6.28 -15.75
CA SER A 215 -5.40 4.86 -16.05
C SER A 215 -4.13 4.61 -16.87
N PRO A 216 -3.56 3.39 -16.86
CA PRO A 216 -2.41 3.07 -17.70
C PRO A 216 -2.64 3.39 -19.19
N ALA A 217 -3.87 3.22 -19.69
CA ALA A 217 -4.24 3.53 -21.06
C ALA A 217 -4.24 5.06 -21.35
N GLU A 218 -4.79 5.86 -20.44
CA GLU A 218 -4.78 7.32 -20.56
C GLU A 218 -3.37 7.88 -20.51
N LEU A 219 -2.51 7.38 -19.60
CA LEU A 219 -1.11 7.81 -19.52
C LEU A 219 -0.32 7.45 -20.77
N ARG A 220 -0.58 6.29 -21.40
CA ARG A 220 -0.01 5.94 -22.71
C ARG A 220 -0.46 6.90 -23.81
N ALA A 221 -1.75 7.19 -23.88
CA ALA A 221 -2.30 8.10 -24.88
C ALA A 221 -1.70 9.52 -24.74
N THR A 222 -1.51 10.00 -23.50
CA THR A 222 -0.91 11.32 -23.24
C THR A 222 0.53 11.42 -23.73
N THR A 223 1.29 10.31 -23.69
CA THR A 223 2.69 10.28 -24.13
C THR A 223 2.87 9.92 -25.61
N GLY A 224 1.84 9.41 -26.27
CA GLY A 224 1.93 8.84 -27.62
C GLY A 224 2.71 7.52 -27.70
N LEU A 225 2.97 6.88 -26.56
CA LEU A 225 3.74 5.64 -26.43
C LEU A 225 2.80 4.41 -26.29
N GLU A 226 1.82 4.26 -27.19
CA GLU A 226 0.77 3.25 -27.08
C GLU A 226 1.31 1.80 -27.05
N ALA A 227 2.36 1.51 -27.84
CA ALA A 227 2.95 0.17 -27.96
C ALA A 227 4.24 -0.02 -27.13
N ALA A 228 4.76 1.02 -26.49
CA ALA A 228 5.99 0.96 -25.71
C ALA A 228 5.76 0.27 -24.34
N PRO A 229 6.79 -0.26 -23.67
CA PRO A 229 6.71 -0.67 -22.27
C PRO A 229 6.20 0.48 -21.37
N PHE A 230 5.41 0.16 -20.36
CA PHE A 230 4.88 1.19 -19.43
C PHE A 230 6.00 1.93 -18.67
N GLU A 231 7.16 1.33 -18.59
CA GLU A 231 8.38 1.95 -18.06
C GLU A 231 8.81 3.19 -18.86
N ASP A 232 8.71 3.15 -20.21
CA ASP A 232 9.03 4.30 -21.07
C ASP A 232 8.02 5.43 -20.89
N VAL A 233 6.73 5.09 -20.74
CA VAL A 233 5.66 6.05 -20.38
C VAL A 233 5.98 6.75 -19.06
N PHE A 234 6.36 5.96 -18.06
CA PHE A 234 6.76 6.49 -16.74
C PHE A 234 7.95 7.46 -16.87
N PHE A 235 9.03 7.06 -17.56
CA PHE A 235 10.21 7.92 -17.72
C PHE A 235 9.88 9.23 -18.45
N GLN A 236 9.02 9.20 -19.47
CA GLN A 236 8.63 10.42 -20.18
C GLN A 236 7.80 11.36 -19.30
N LEU A 237 6.91 10.84 -18.46
CA LEU A 237 6.06 11.65 -17.57
C LEU A 237 6.79 12.09 -16.29
N ALA A 238 7.72 11.27 -15.82
CA ALA A 238 8.55 11.61 -14.67
C ALA A 238 9.68 12.58 -14.99
N GLY A 239 10.07 12.73 -16.24
CA GLY A 239 10.97 13.77 -16.77
C GLY A 239 12.41 13.59 -16.43
#